data_8f9b27741ffa7e4c97ef7fb067c648a8
#
_entry.id   8f9b27741ffa7e4c97ef7fb067c648a8
#
_cell.length_a   1.000
_cell.length_b   1.000
_cell.length_c   1.000
_cell.angle_alpha   90.00
_cell.angle_beta   90.00
_cell.angle_gamma   90.00
#
_symmetry.space_group_name_H-M   'P 1'
#
loop_
_entity.id
_entity.type
_entity.pdbx_description
1 polymer ?
#
loop_
_entity_poly.entity_id
_entity_poly.type
_entity_poly.pdbx_seq_one_letter_code
_entity_poly.pdbx_strand_id
1 'polypeptide(L)' 'FDIYVHNDRVYLVEVKSHADIEDVEWFYKRAEIYEKIRGRRPDKLVLVAVHIDEDAYERAKELGIEVIYGAIIP' A
#
# COMPACT_ATOMS: atom_id res chain seq x y z
N PHE A 1 3.63 -4.04 7.93
CA PHE A 1 4.09 -3.96 6.55
C PHE A 1 5.59 -4.19 6.46
N ASP A 2 6.06 -4.50 5.26
CA ASP A 2 7.47 -4.80 5.04
C ASP A 2 8.14 -3.69 4.23
N ILE A 3 9.44 -3.52 4.49
CA ILE A 3 10.26 -2.53 3.81
C ILE A 3 11.28 -3.26 2.95
N TYR A 4 11.30 -2.96 1.65
CA TYR A 4 12.28 -3.54 0.72
C TYR A 4 13.14 -2.42 0.15
N VAL A 5 14.45 -2.65 0.14
CA VAL A 5 15.41 -1.70 -0.42
C VAL A 5 16.17 -2.39 -1.55
N HIS A 6 16.16 -1.79 -2.73
CA HIS A 6 16.87 -2.34 -3.88
C HIS A 6 17.40 -1.18 -4.73
N ASN A 7 18.70 -1.15 -4.97
CA ASN A 7 19.37 -0.08 -5.74
C ASN A 7 18.98 1.32 -5.23
N ASP A 8 19.03 1.49 -3.90
CA ASP A 8 18.68 2.74 -3.21
C ASP A 8 17.21 3.14 -3.32
N ARG A 9 16.37 2.30 -3.89
CA ARG A 9 14.92 2.53 -3.92
C ARG A 9 14.25 1.83 -2.76
N VAL A 10 13.29 2.49 -2.16
CA VAL A 10 12.56 1.98 -0.99
C VAL A 10 11.13 1.68 -1.39
N TYR A 11 10.73 0.44 -1.15
CA TYR A 11 9.36 -0.03 -1.40
C TYR A 11 8.73 -0.43 -0.08
N LEU A 12 7.54 0.10 0.20
CA LEU A 12 6.75 -0.36 1.34
C LEU A 12 5.68 -1.28 0.81
N VAL A 13 5.59 -2.48 1.38
CA VAL A 13 4.69 -3.52 0.89
C VAL A 13 3.80 -4.01 2.01
N GLU A 14 2.51 -4.06 1.77
CA GLU A 14 1.53 -4.64 2.69
C GLU A 14 0.87 -5.82 2.00
N VAL A 15 0.72 -6.93 2.72
CA VAL A 15 0.08 -8.14 2.19
C VAL A 15 -1.17 -8.45 3.01
N LYS A 16 -2.30 -8.62 2.34
CA LYS A 16 -3.59 -8.93 2.96
C LYS A 16 -4.29 -10.03 2.20
N SER A 17 -5.00 -10.91 2.92
CA SER A 17 -5.89 -11.85 2.25
C SER A 17 -7.10 -11.12 1.69
N HIS A 18 -7.65 -10.16 2.45
CA HIS A 18 -8.75 -9.30 2.02
C HIS A 18 -8.45 -7.87 2.48
N ALA A 19 -8.42 -6.95 1.54
CA ALA A 19 -8.16 -5.55 1.84
C ALA A 19 -9.44 -4.73 1.74
N ASP A 20 -9.78 -4.04 2.81
CA ASP A 20 -10.89 -3.09 2.82
C ASP A 20 -10.35 -1.65 2.80
N ILE A 21 -11.26 -0.67 2.77
CA ILE A 21 -10.85 0.72 2.65
C ILE A 21 -10.03 1.18 3.87
N GLU A 22 -10.34 0.67 5.06
CA GLU A 22 -9.58 1.00 6.27
C GLU A 22 -8.14 0.48 6.17
N ASP A 23 -7.95 -0.70 5.58
CA ASP A 23 -6.61 -1.25 5.36
C ASP A 23 -5.78 -0.32 4.46
N VAL A 24 -6.39 0.22 3.43
CA VAL A 24 -5.74 1.16 2.51
C VAL A 24 -5.36 2.44 3.25
N GLU A 25 -6.29 3.01 4.00
CA GLU A 25 -6.05 4.25 4.75
C GLU A 25 -4.93 4.06 5.78
N TRP A 26 -4.94 2.95 6.51
CA TRP A 26 -3.92 2.65 7.50
C TRP A 26 -2.54 2.43 6.87
N PHE A 27 -2.51 1.76 5.72
CA PHE A 27 -1.25 1.55 5.01
C PHE A 27 -0.63 2.90 4.60
N TYR A 28 -1.46 3.76 4.04
CA TYR A 28 -1.00 5.09 3.63
C TYR A 28 -0.53 5.90 4.84
N LYS A 29 -1.26 5.84 5.95
CA LYS A 29 -0.88 6.52 7.18
C LYS A 29 0.49 6.06 7.69
N ARG A 30 0.72 4.76 7.67
CA ARG A 30 2.02 4.21 8.07
C ARG A 30 3.14 4.66 7.14
N ALA A 31 2.85 4.79 5.86
CA ALA A 31 3.82 5.29 4.89
C ALA A 31 4.19 6.75 5.19
N GLU A 32 3.22 7.57 5.57
CA GLU A 32 3.49 8.95 5.97
C GLU A 32 4.36 9.03 7.22
N ILE A 33 4.10 8.16 8.20
CA ILE A 33 4.91 8.08 9.42
C ILE A 33 6.33 7.66 9.07
N TYR A 34 6.49 6.67 8.20
CA TYR A 34 7.81 6.24 7.74
C TYR A 34 8.58 7.40 7.12
N GLU A 35 7.93 8.17 6.26
CA GLU A 35 8.57 9.32 5.61
C GLU A 35 9.05 10.33 6.63
N LYS A 36 8.25 10.62 7.66
CA LYS A 36 8.64 11.57 8.71
C LYS A 36 9.82 11.08 9.52
N ILE A 37 9.84 9.80 9.85
CA ILE A 37 10.92 9.22 10.67
C ILE A 37 12.21 9.14 9.88
N ARG A 38 12.15 8.74 8.64
CA ARG A 38 13.34 8.54 7.80
C ARG A 38 13.78 9.79 7.06
N GLY A 39 12.92 10.81 6.99
CA GLY A 39 13.21 12.01 6.21
C GLY A 39 13.28 11.75 4.71
N ARG A 40 12.68 10.64 4.27
CA ARG A 40 12.71 10.24 2.86
C ARG A 40 11.38 9.62 2.47
N ARG A 41 10.84 10.07 1.34
CA ARG A 41 9.63 9.50 0.78
C ARG A 41 9.93 8.13 0.16
N PRO A 42 9.10 7.10 0.42
CA PRO A 42 9.27 5.82 -0.28
C PRO A 42 9.07 6.00 -1.77
N ASP A 43 9.80 5.22 -2.56
CA ASP A 43 9.70 5.29 -4.01
C ASP A 43 8.40 4.67 -4.50
N LYS A 44 7.91 3.66 -3.79
CA LYS A 44 6.69 2.97 -4.19
C LYS A 44 5.97 2.38 -2.98
N LEU A 45 4.63 2.46 -3.00
CA LEU A 45 3.76 1.78 -2.05
C LEU A 45 3.05 0.67 -2.82
N VAL A 46 3.13 -0.56 -2.31
CA VAL A 46 2.53 -1.73 -2.95
C VAL A 46 1.64 -2.46 -1.97
N LEU A 47 0.39 -2.65 -2.35
CA LEU A 47 -0.56 -3.46 -1.58
C LEU A 47 -0.83 -4.74 -2.37
N VAL A 48 -0.53 -5.88 -1.75
CA VAL A 48 -0.80 -7.20 -2.33
C VAL A 48 -2.01 -7.77 -1.61
N ALA A 49 -3.07 -8.07 -2.32
CA ALA A 49 -4.30 -8.59 -1.72
C ALA A 49 -4.87 -9.71 -2.58
N VAL A 50 -5.27 -10.81 -1.95
CA VAL A 50 -5.97 -11.87 -2.68
C VAL A 50 -7.31 -11.33 -3.17
N HIS A 51 -8.05 -10.67 -2.28
CA HIS A 51 -9.30 -9.97 -2.59
C HIS A 51 -9.20 -8.53 -2.10
N ILE A 52 -9.74 -7.61 -2.86
CA ILE A 52 -9.79 -6.20 -2.46
C ILE A 52 -11.19 -5.66 -2.77
N ASP A 53 -11.77 -4.92 -1.83
CA ASP A 53 -13.05 -4.26 -2.04
C ASP A 53 -12.90 -3.18 -3.12
N GLU A 54 -13.94 -2.99 -3.92
CA GLU A 54 -13.90 -2.03 -5.02
C GLU A 54 -13.57 -0.62 -4.54
N ASP A 55 -14.19 -0.17 -3.43
CA ASP A 55 -13.92 1.15 -2.88
C ASP A 55 -12.47 1.27 -2.39
N ALA A 56 -11.93 0.19 -1.81
CA ALA A 56 -10.53 0.16 -1.39
C ALA A 56 -9.59 0.26 -2.59
N TYR A 57 -9.91 -0.43 -3.67
CA TYR A 57 -9.13 -0.38 -4.90
C TYR A 57 -9.08 1.04 -5.46
N GLU A 58 -10.24 1.68 -5.57
CA GLU A 58 -10.32 3.06 -6.07
C GLU A 58 -9.55 4.02 -5.17
N ARG A 59 -9.66 3.85 -3.86
CA ARG A 59 -8.94 4.70 -2.92
C ARG A 59 -7.43 4.52 -3.01
N ALA A 60 -6.98 3.28 -3.17
CA ALA A 60 -5.55 2.99 -3.33
C ALA A 60 -5.01 3.70 -4.57
N LYS A 61 -5.74 3.70 -5.67
CA LYS A 61 -5.34 4.40 -6.88
C LYS A 61 -5.24 5.90 -6.64
N GLU A 62 -6.20 6.49 -5.94
CA GLU A 62 -6.17 7.91 -5.61
C GLU A 62 -4.94 8.27 -4.80
N LEU A 63 -4.52 7.38 -3.92
CA LEU A 63 -3.37 7.61 -3.04
C LEU A 63 -2.02 7.23 -3.67
N GLY A 64 -2.03 6.76 -4.91
CA GLY A 64 -0.80 6.38 -5.60
C GLY A 64 -0.23 5.04 -5.12
N ILE A 65 -1.07 4.20 -4.52
CA ILE A 65 -0.67 2.86 -4.10
C ILE A 65 -0.86 1.89 -5.26
N GLU A 66 0.21 1.16 -5.61
CA GLU A 66 0.11 0.10 -6.60
C GLU A 66 -0.54 -1.12 -5.95
N VAL A 67 -1.54 -1.69 -6.61
CA VAL A 67 -2.25 -2.85 -6.08
C VAL A 67 -2.00 -4.06 -6.96
N ILE A 68 -1.57 -5.14 -6.31
CA ILE A 68 -1.45 -6.45 -6.96
C ILE A 68 -2.54 -7.31 -6.32
N TYR A 69 -3.47 -7.80 -7.11
CA TYR A 69 -4.66 -8.45 -6.54
C TYR A 69 -5.11 -9.66 -7.37
N GLY A 70 -5.85 -10.54 -6.70
CA GLY A 70 -6.49 -11.67 -7.37
C GLY A 70 -7.86 -11.29 -7.93
N ALA A 71 -8.70 -10.65 -7.09
CA ALA A 71 -10.04 -10.24 -7.50
C ALA A 71 -10.49 -8.97 -6.78
N ILE A 72 -11.25 -8.14 -7.49
CA ILE A 72 -11.91 -6.96 -6.92
C ILE A 72 -13.33 -7.39 -6.56
N ILE A 73 -13.74 -7.10 -5.34
CA ILE A 73 -15.07 -7.46 -4.81
C ILE A 73 -15.97 -6.23 -4.86
N PRO A 74 -17.07 -6.29 -5.64
CA PRO A 74 -18.00 -5.17 -5.74
C PRO A 74 -18.67 -4.82 -4.43
#